data_e338153a4049196f2366b425fd98ea2f
#
_entry.id   e338153a4049196f2366b425fd98ea2f
#
_cell.length_a   1.000
_cell.length_b   1.000
_cell.length_c   1.000
_cell.angle_alpha   90.00
_cell.angle_beta   90.00
_cell.angle_gamma   90.00
#
_symmetry.space_group_name_H-M   'P 1'
#
loop_
_entity.id
_entity.type
_entity.pdbx_description
1 polymer ?
#
loop_
_entity_poly.entity_id
_entity_poly.type
_entity_poly.pdbx_seq_one_letter_code
_entity_poly.pdbx_strand_id
1 'polypeptide(L)'
;MKKKTKILIYVITFIVVFLISALIRIMLLGSAPERLIKVEWDESVGEIYSNLDYENDNVNQYDLYISSGLDKSENQYLILFIHGGSFNSGSKEDGESWCKYYATKGYITASVDYTLQNQGKDASIYLMNEEIENAVKAIKQKTKELGYHIAGMAPCGVSAGGTLAMNLAYNGNSAIPVKFVFQLAAPTYFAPSEWSLLMKVDRLDSEEEFCKMMTGKELEDYDTEIRNISPACIVNEDSVPSLIGYGLIDHCVPLSQKYYLMEAYDRDNVMYDYIEFPKSNHGMYNDLDKLQEFLDKSLEYAKVYFTD
;
A
#
# COMPACT_ATOMS: atom_id res chain seq x y z
N MET A 1 -24.64 48.52 -16.11
CA MET A 1 -23.73 47.40 -16.41
C MET A 1 -24.19 46.73 -17.70
N LYS A 2 -23.31 46.58 -18.71
CA LYS A 2 -23.66 46.03 -20.02
C LYS A 2 -24.02 44.51 -19.86
N LYS A 3 -25.01 44.02 -20.63
CA LYS A 3 -25.51 42.63 -20.56
C LYS A 3 -24.37 41.59 -20.57
N LYS A 4 -23.33 41.82 -21.37
CA LYS A 4 -22.13 40.97 -21.44
C LYS A 4 -21.36 40.90 -20.11
N THR A 5 -21.24 42.01 -19.38
CA THR A 5 -20.58 42.10 -18.08
C THR A 5 -21.34 41.31 -17.01
N LYS A 6 -22.67 41.33 -17.02
CA LYS A 6 -23.50 40.54 -16.10
C LYS A 6 -23.33 39.05 -16.35
N ILE A 7 -23.35 38.61 -17.61
CA ILE A 7 -23.14 37.19 -17.98
C ILE A 7 -21.75 36.73 -17.52
N LEU A 8 -20.70 37.51 -17.75
CA LEU A 8 -19.35 37.17 -17.32
C LEU A 8 -19.27 37.01 -15.80
N ILE A 9 -19.90 37.92 -15.04
CA ILE A 9 -19.92 37.80 -13.56
C ILE A 9 -20.63 36.51 -13.14
N TYR A 10 -21.77 36.16 -13.72
CA TYR A 10 -22.48 34.92 -13.38
C TYR A 10 -21.64 33.66 -13.68
N VAL A 11 -20.95 33.62 -14.81
CA VAL A 11 -20.07 32.51 -15.18
C VAL A 11 -18.91 32.39 -14.19
N ILE A 12 -18.25 33.49 -13.85
CA ILE A 12 -17.15 33.48 -12.87
C ILE A 12 -17.67 33.04 -11.49
N THR A 13 -18.80 33.58 -11.03
CA THR A 13 -19.39 33.17 -9.74
C THR A 13 -19.74 31.71 -9.74
N PHE A 14 -20.32 31.16 -10.81
CA PHE A 14 -20.62 29.73 -10.93
C PHE A 14 -19.37 28.88 -10.83
N ILE A 15 -18.30 29.22 -11.56
CA ILE A 15 -17.02 28.50 -11.52
C ILE A 15 -16.43 28.54 -10.10
N VAL A 16 -16.42 29.71 -9.45
CA VAL A 16 -15.88 29.85 -8.09
C VAL A 16 -16.68 29.00 -7.08
N VAL A 17 -18.02 29.08 -7.13
CA VAL A 17 -18.88 28.30 -6.25
C VAL A 17 -18.71 26.80 -6.52
N PHE A 18 -18.60 26.38 -7.77
CA PHE A 18 -18.36 24.99 -8.14
C PHE A 18 -17.03 24.49 -7.59
N LEU A 19 -15.95 25.24 -7.77
CA LEU A 19 -14.62 24.88 -7.26
C LEU A 19 -14.58 24.82 -5.73
N ILE A 20 -15.19 25.79 -5.04
CA ILE A 20 -15.32 25.79 -3.59
C ILE A 20 -16.14 24.58 -3.11
N SER A 21 -17.27 24.30 -3.77
CA SER A 21 -18.10 23.13 -3.41
C SER A 21 -17.38 21.80 -3.64
N ALA A 22 -16.60 21.71 -4.73
CA ALA A 22 -15.78 20.55 -5.01
C ALA A 22 -14.67 20.36 -3.94
N LEU A 23 -14.01 21.47 -3.56
CA LEU A 23 -12.98 21.45 -2.51
C LEU A 23 -13.56 21.04 -1.14
N ILE A 24 -14.70 21.63 -0.77
CA ILE A 24 -15.43 21.28 0.46
C ILE A 24 -15.83 19.79 0.43
N ARG A 25 -16.31 19.31 -0.70
CA ARG A 25 -16.67 17.90 -0.85
C ARG A 25 -15.47 16.98 -0.66
N ILE A 26 -14.32 17.32 -1.24
CA ILE A 26 -13.07 16.56 -1.07
C ILE A 26 -12.65 16.55 0.41
N MET A 27 -12.67 17.72 1.08
CA MET A 27 -12.33 17.85 2.49
C MET A 27 -13.28 17.10 3.45
N LEU A 28 -14.58 17.09 3.13
CA LEU A 28 -15.60 16.46 3.97
C LEU A 28 -15.74 14.95 3.74
N LEU A 29 -15.28 14.43 2.58
CA LEU A 29 -15.47 13.02 2.26
C LEU A 29 -14.42 12.11 2.91
N GLY A 30 -13.22 12.65 3.24
CA GLY A 30 -12.11 11.82 3.71
C GLY A 30 -11.68 10.74 2.71
N SER A 31 -10.69 9.96 3.03
CA SER A 31 -10.34 8.76 2.28
C SER A 31 -11.42 7.67 2.45
N ALA A 32 -11.49 6.69 1.54
CA ALA A 32 -12.43 5.59 1.69
C ALA A 32 -12.18 4.79 2.98
N PRO A 33 -10.93 4.47 3.36
CA PRO A 33 -10.63 3.87 4.65
C PRO A 33 -11.11 4.71 5.85
N GLU A 34 -10.85 6.01 5.88
CA GLU A 34 -11.28 6.92 6.97
C GLU A 34 -12.80 7.01 7.10
N ARG A 35 -13.54 6.81 6.02
CA ARG A 35 -15.01 6.81 6.04
C ARG A 35 -15.60 5.53 6.62
N LEU A 36 -14.94 4.42 6.40
CA LEU A 36 -15.37 3.09 6.83
C LEU A 36 -14.70 2.67 8.12
N ILE A 37 -13.39 2.89 8.23
CA ILE A 37 -12.56 2.48 9.34
C ILE A 37 -12.49 3.62 10.35
N LYS A 38 -13.51 3.73 11.19
CA LYS A 38 -13.54 4.68 12.31
C LYS A 38 -13.23 3.93 13.59
N VAL A 39 -12.01 4.06 14.07
CA VAL A 39 -11.57 3.52 15.35
C VAL A 39 -11.23 4.69 16.27
N GLU A 40 -11.98 4.86 17.34
CA GLU A 40 -11.56 5.72 18.43
C GLU A 40 -10.42 5.03 19.18
N TRP A 41 -9.31 5.74 19.36
CA TRP A 41 -8.12 5.19 19.98
C TRP A 41 -7.68 6.08 21.14
N ASP A 42 -7.59 5.47 22.30
CA ASP A 42 -7.06 6.07 23.52
C ASP A 42 -6.18 5.04 24.28
N GLU A 43 -5.63 5.43 25.41
CA GLU A 43 -4.76 4.57 26.23
C GLU A 43 -5.45 3.29 26.74
N SER A 44 -6.79 3.24 26.80
CA SER A 44 -7.53 2.03 27.19
C SER A 44 -7.58 1.00 26.07
N VAL A 45 -7.48 1.45 24.81
CA VAL A 45 -7.50 0.59 23.62
C VAL A 45 -6.11 -0.01 23.37
N GLY A 46 -5.05 0.78 23.54
CA GLY A 46 -3.69 0.32 23.31
C GLY A 46 -2.66 1.43 23.30
N GLU A 47 -1.43 1.05 23.03
CA GLU A 47 -0.28 1.94 22.94
C GLU A 47 0.14 2.13 21.48
N ILE A 48 0.58 3.36 21.15
CA ILE A 48 1.20 3.69 19.87
C ILE A 48 2.63 4.14 20.15
N TYR A 49 3.59 3.41 19.59
CA TYR A 49 5.00 3.78 19.60
C TYR A 49 5.29 4.46 18.27
N SER A 50 5.37 5.78 18.26
CA SER A 50 5.50 6.56 17.03
C SER A 50 6.95 6.97 16.74
N ASN A 51 7.26 7.15 15.46
CA ASN A 51 8.54 7.65 14.96
C ASN A 51 9.73 6.81 15.45
N LEU A 52 9.60 5.49 15.39
CA LEU A 52 10.68 4.56 15.69
C LEU A 52 11.61 4.46 14.47
N ASP A 53 12.86 4.84 14.62
CA ASP A 53 13.87 4.74 13.56
C ASP A 53 14.29 3.29 13.32
N TYR A 54 14.49 2.91 12.05
CA TYR A 54 15.06 1.61 11.72
C TYR A 54 16.41 1.69 10.99
N GLU A 55 16.82 2.88 10.51
CA GLU A 55 18.12 3.14 9.88
C GLU A 55 18.93 4.30 10.50
N ASN A 56 18.44 4.91 11.59
CA ASN A 56 19.06 6.02 12.32
C ASN A 56 19.26 7.29 11.49
N ASP A 57 18.37 7.57 10.56
CA ASP A 57 18.46 8.72 9.63
C ASP A 57 17.31 9.74 9.81
N ASN A 58 16.34 9.47 10.68
CA ASN A 58 15.09 10.21 10.91
C ASN A 58 14.20 10.35 9.65
N VAL A 59 14.44 9.55 8.61
CA VAL A 59 13.63 9.45 7.40
C VAL A 59 12.93 8.10 7.39
N ASN A 60 13.68 7.04 7.69
CA ASN A 60 13.24 5.66 7.67
C ASN A 60 12.67 5.27 9.03
N GLN A 61 11.39 5.61 9.24
CA GLN A 61 10.68 5.44 10.50
C GLN A 61 9.47 4.51 10.35
N TYR A 62 8.99 4.01 11.47
CA TYR A 62 7.72 3.29 11.56
C TYR A 62 6.95 3.66 12.82
N ASP A 63 5.63 3.45 12.76
CA ASP A 63 4.75 3.48 13.92
C ASP A 63 4.28 2.08 14.24
N LEU A 64 4.25 1.73 15.53
CA LEU A 64 3.86 0.43 16.02
C LEU A 64 2.63 0.58 16.93
N TYR A 65 1.58 -0.19 16.67
CA TYR A 65 0.31 -0.16 17.40
C TYR A 65 0.10 -1.51 18.09
N ILE A 66 -0.11 -1.49 19.40
CA ILE A 66 -0.30 -2.69 20.21
C ILE A 66 -1.54 -2.53 21.08
N SER A 67 -2.53 -3.38 20.90
CA SER A 67 -3.74 -3.40 21.73
C SER A 67 -3.43 -3.80 23.17
N SER A 68 -4.07 -3.15 24.13
CA SER A 68 -3.85 -3.39 25.58
C SER A 68 -4.24 -4.80 26.07
N GLY A 69 -5.00 -5.54 25.28
CA GLY A 69 -5.50 -6.89 25.64
C GLY A 69 -4.64 -8.06 25.15
N LEU A 70 -3.48 -7.82 24.51
CA LEU A 70 -2.65 -8.89 23.94
C LEU A 70 -1.89 -9.66 25.03
N ASP A 71 -2.00 -11.01 24.99
CA ASP A 71 -1.25 -11.90 25.88
C ASP A 71 0.18 -12.11 25.39
N LYS A 72 1.16 -11.70 26.21
CA LYS A 72 2.58 -11.84 25.89
C LYS A 72 3.08 -13.29 25.94
N SER A 73 2.32 -14.21 26.51
CA SER A 73 2.66 -15.63 26.55
C SER A 73 2.27 -16.39 25.29
N GLU A 74 1.45 -15.79 24.44
CA GLU A 74 0.99 -16.37 23.18
C GLU A 74 1.77 -15.82 21.97
N ASN A 75 1.80 -16.59 20.89
CA ASN A 75 2.31 -16.14 19.60
C ASN A 75 1.45 -14.99 19.08
N GLN A 76 2.10 -13.94 18.65
CA GLN A 76 1.45 -12.78 18.06
C GLN A 76 1.71 -12.75 16.54
N TYR A 77 0.86 -12.03 15.81
CA TYR A 77 0.97 -11.86 14.37
C TYR A 77 0.96 -10.38 14.00
N LEU A 78 1.79 -10.03 13.02
CA LEU A 78 1.96 -8.66 12.55
C LEU A 78 1.18 -8.42 11.27
N ILE A 79 0.41 -7.34 11.20
CA ILE A 79 -0.07 -6.76 9.94
C ILE A 79 0.76 -5.51 9.67
N LEU A 80 1.53 -5.52 8.58
CA LEU A 80 2.43 -4.46 8.19
C LEU A 80 1.82 -3.65 7.05
N PHE A 81 1.42 -2.41 7.31
CA PHE A 81 0.91 -1.51 6.30
C PHE A 81 2.04 -0.73 5.62
N ILE A 82 2.04 -0.72 4.29
CA ILE A 82 2.98 0.01 3.45
C ILE A 82 2.18 1.04 2.64
N HIS A 83 2.54 2.32 2.78
CA HIS A 83 1.78 3.39 2.15
C HIS A 83 1.95 3.44 0.64
N GLY A 84 0.94 4.00 -0.06
CA GLY A 84 0.99 4.30 -1.49
C GLY A 84 1.66 5.65 -1.78
N GLY A 85 1.34 6.21 -2.96
CA GLY A 85 1.82 7.54 -3.37
C GLY A 85 2.79 7.52 -4.54
N SER A 86 2.63 6.57 -5.48
CA SER A 86 3.42 6.49 -6.72
C SER A 86 4.94 6.43 -6.48
N PHE A 87 5.38 5.88 -5.36
CA PHE A 87 6.78 5.80 -4.91
C PHE A 87 7.46 7.17 -4.67
N ASN A 88 6.72 8.27 -4.75
CA ASN A 88 7.27 9.63 -4.64
C ASN A 88 6.56 10.51 -3.59
N SER A 89 5.54 10.00 -2.93
CA SER A 89 4.75 10.71 -1.90
C SER A 89 4.13 9.70 -0.93
N GLY A 90 3.45 10.22 0.12
CA GLY A 90 2.85 9.41 1.17
C GLY A 90 3.77 9.29 2.38
N SER A 91 3.26 8.71 3.43
CA SER A 91 3.98 8.46 4.67
C SER A 91 3.29 7.39 5.51
N LYS A 92 3.95 6.93 6.60
CA LYS A 92 3.39 5.95 7.54
C LYS A 92 2.06 6.40 8.17
N GLU A 93 1.80 7.72 8.25
CA GLU A 93 0.55 8.27 8.76
C GLU A 93 -0.66 7.86 7.90
N ASP A 94 -0.47 7.58 6.61
CA ASP A 94 -1.54 7.08 5.73
C ASP A 94 -2.06 5.70 6.16
N GLY A 95 -1.27 4.96 6.94
CA GLY A 95 -1.62 3.66 7.51
C GLY A 95 -2.33 3.71 8.85
N GLU A 96 -2.46 4.88 9.48
CA GLU A 96 -2.95 5.00 10.86
C GLU A 96 -4.32 4.32 11.07
N SER A 97 -5.29 4.60 10.20
CA SER A 97 -6.64 4.03 10.31
C SER A 97 -6.65 2.50 10.12
N TRP A 98 -5.84 1.98 9.21
CA TRP A 98 -5.66 0.55 8.98
C TRP A 98 -5.02 -0.13 10.19
N CYS A 99 -3.93 0.43 10.69
CA CYS A 99 -3.23 -0.10 11.86
C CYS A 99 -4.14 -0.14 13.09
N LYS A 100 -4.85 0.95 13.38
CA LYS A 100 -5.82 0.99 14.49
C LYS A 100 -6.92 -0.07 14.32
N TYR A 101 -7.46 -0.21 13.10
CA TYR A 101 -8.50 -1.20 12.83
C TYR A 101 -8.02 -2.62 13.14
N TYR A 102 -6.90 -3.06 12.57
CA TYR A 102 -6.42 -4.42 12.80
C TYR A 102 -5.89 -4.63 14.22
N ALA A 103 -5.36 -3.61 14.87
CA ALA A 103 -4.96 -3.69 16.27
C ALA A 103 -6.16 -3.97 17.18
N THR A 104 -7.33 -3.35 16.92
CA THR A 104 -8.58 -3.67 17.67
C THR A 104 -9.12 -5.08 17.37
N LYS A 105 -8.61 -5.78 16.36
CA LYS A 105 -8.94 -7.17 16.06
C LYS A 105 -7.97 -8.17 16.70
N GLY A 106 -7.00 -7.67 17.49
CA GLY A 106 -6.07 -8.51 18.24
C GLY A 106 -4.74 -8.79 17.52
N TYR A 107 -4.37 -7.99 16.52
CA TYR A 107 -3.08 -8.09 15.84
C TYR A 107 -2.14 -6.99 16.30
N ILE A 108 -0.84 -7.27 16.31
CA ILE A 108 0.17 -6.20 16.34
C ILE A 108 0.22 -5.60 14.94
N THR A 109 0.24 -4.27 14.83
CA THR A 109 0.26 -3.62 13.53
C THR A 109 1.36 -2.57 13.46
N ALA A 110 1.89 -2.36 12.27
CA ALA A 110 2.86 -1.30 12.03
C ALA A 110 2.62 -0.64 10.67
N SER A 111 2.95 0.63 10.57
CA SER A 111 3.03 1.38 9.32
C SER A 111 4.43 1.93 9.15
N VAL A 112 4.99 1.85 7.94
CA VAL A 112 6.39 2.17 7.69
C VAL A 112 6.54 3.27 6.64
N ASP A 113 7.52 4.17 6.85
CA ASP A 113 8.08 5.03 5.83
C ASP A 113 9.13 4.27 5.02
N TYR A 114 9.43 4.76 3.84
CA TYR A 114 10.54 4.32 2.99
C TYR A 114 11.03 5.51 2.14
N THR A 115 12.26 5.49 1.66
CA THR A 115 12.83 6.58 0.85
C THR A 115 12.05 6.78 -0.44
N LEU A 116 11.51 7.99 -0.62
CA LEU A 116 10.72 8.36 -1.79
C LEU A 116 11.62 8.81 -2.95
N GLN A 117 11.20 8.58 -4.19
CA GLN A 117 11.95 8.93 -5.40
C GLN A 117 12.33 10.41 -5.48
N ASN A 118 11.59 11.31 -4.83
CA ASN A 118 11.89 12.73 -4.79
C ASN A 118 12.83 13.14 -3.64
N GLN A 119 13.22 12.23 -2.75
CA GLN A 119 14.04 12.50 -1.56
C GLN A 119 15.51 12.13 -1.71
N GLY A 120 15.86 11.24 -2.65
CA GLY A 120 17.22 10.77 -2.82
C GLY A 120 17.57 10.38 -4.25
N LYS A 121 18.87 10.52 -4.59
CA LYS A 121 19.36 10.21 -5.94
C LYS A 121 19.30 8.72 -6.29
N ASP A 122 19.31 7.86 -5.28
CA ASP A 122 19.36 6.41 -5.43
C ASP A 122 18.04 5.73 -5.08
N ALA A 123 16.96 6.52 -4.86
CA ALA A 123 15.64 5.99 -4.57
C ALA A 123 15.13 5.14 -5.73
N SER A 124 14.78 3.90 -5.41
CA SER A 124 14.31 2.90 -6.38
C SER A 124 13.44 1.87 -5.67
N ILE A 125 12.67 1.08 -6.42
CA ILE A 125 11.91 -0.03 -5.83
C ILE A 125 12.83 -1.04 -5.14
N TYR A 126 14.07 -1.23 -5.63
CA TYR A 126 15.06 -2.09 -4.95
C TYR A 126 15.41 -1.55 -3.56
N LEU A 127 15.76 -0.25 -3.46
CA LEU A 127 16.07 0.37 -2.18
C LEU A 127 14.86 0.31 -1.23
N MET A 128 13.66 0.65 -1.70
CA MET A 128 12.43 0.60 -0.91
C MET A 128 12.15 -0.81 -0.37
N ASN A 129 12.37 -1.85 -1.17
CA ASN A 129 12.23 -3.24 -0.72
C ASN A 129 13.24 -3.57 0.39
N GLU A 130 14.51 -3.17 0.25
CA GLU A 130 15.55 -3.37 1.26
C GLU A 130 15.22 -2.66 2.57
N GLU A 131 14.79 -1.41 2.49
CA GLU A 131 14.39 -0.59 3.63
C GLU A 131 13.20 -1.21 4.39
N ILE A 132 12.19 -1.71 3.67
CA ILE A 132 11.04 -2.40 4.29
C ILE A 132 11.48 -3.69 4.99
N GLU A 133 12.42 -4.46 4.42
CA GLU A 133 13.00 -5.62 5.09
C GLU A 133 13.76 -5.21 6.37
N ASN A 134 14.47 -4.08 6.36
CA ASN A 134 15.15 -3.55 7.53
C ASN A 134 14.14 -3.08 8.60
N ALA A 135 13.03 -2.44 8.18
CA ALA A 135 11.93 -2.11 9.07
C ALA A 135 11.33 -3.35 9.75
N VAL A 136 11.12 -4.45 9.01
CA VAL A 136 10.63 -5.72 9.56
C VAL A 136 11.57 -6.27 10.63
N LYS A 137 12.90 -6.19 10.41
CA LYS A 137 13.90 -6.60 11.42
C LYS A 137 13.80 -5.74 12.68
N ALA A 138 13.67 -4.42 12.53
CA ALA A 138 13.53 -3.48 13.63
C ALA A 138 12.21 -3.69 14.40
N ILE A 139 11.09 -3.90 13.71
CA ILE A 139 9.80 -4.21 14.31
C ILE A 139 9.87 -5.50 15.12
N LYS A 140 10.49 -6.57 14.58
CA LYS A 140 10.71 -7.84 15.29
C LYS A 140 11.53 -7.65 16.57
N GLN A 141 12.58 -6.86 16.51
CA GLN A 141 13.42 -6.58 17.67
C GLN A 141 12.64 -5.76 18.71
N LYS A 142 11.93 -4.70 18.29
CA LYS A 142 11.15 -3.85 19.18
C LYS A 142 10.03 -4.60 19.88
N THR A 143 9.27 -5.42 19.15
CA THR A 143 8.21 -6.25 19.75
C THR A 143 8.76 -7.24 20.75
N LYS A 144 9.92 -7.86 20.48
CA LYS A 144 10.62 -8.72 21.42
C LYS A 144 11.04 -7.97 22.70
N GLU A 145 11.54 -6.75 22.60
CA GLU A 145 11.88 -5.90 23.76
C GLU A 145 10.66 -5.57 24.62
N LEU A 146 9.50 -5.42 23.97
CA LEU A 146 8.21 -5.22 24.65
C LEU A 146 7.62 -6.51 25.22
N GLY A 147 8.27 -7.65 24.99
CA GLY A 147 7.90 -8.97 25.50
C GLY A 147 6.95 -9.77 24.62
N TYR A 148 6.77 -9.38 23.35
CA TYR A 148 5.94 -10.11 22.40
C TYR A 148 6.78 -10.95 21.44
N HIS A 149 6.28 -12.15 21.10
CA HIS A 149 6.85 -13.01 20.06
C HIS A 149 5.99 -12.96 18.80
N ILE A 150 6.58 -12.52 17.68
CA ILE A 150 5.89 -12.47 16.38
C ILE A 150 6.19 -13.77 15.61
N ALA A 151 5.15 -14.62 15.43
CA ALA A 151 5.25 -15.90 14.74
C ALA A 151 5.06 -15.81 13.23
N GLY A 152 4.41 -14.75 12.75
CA GLY A 152 4.18 -14.52 11.32
C GLY A 152 3.64 -13.14 11.03
N MET A 153 3.64 -12.76 9.76
CA MET A 153 3.08 -11.47 9.34
C MET A 153 2.27 -11.56 8.05
N ALA A 154 1.46 -10.53 7.83
CA ALA A 154 0.83 -10.21 6.56
C ALA A 154 1.19 -8.78 6.17
N PRO A 155 2.05 -8.56 5.18
CA PRO A 155 2.22 -7.24 4.58
C PRO A 155 0.97 -6.85 3.81
N CYS A 156 0.64 -5.57 3.84
CA CYS A 156 -0.46 -5.02 3.05
C CYS A 156 -0.17 -3.60 2.60
N GLY A 157 -0.89 -3.16 1.59
CA GLY A 157 -0.73 -1.79 1.11
C GLY A 157 -1.69 -1.43 -0.01
N VAL A 158 -1.66 -0.15 -0.37
CA VAL A 158 -2.49 0.41 -1.44
C VAL A 158 -1.57 0.98 -2.51
N SER A 159 -1.90 0.79 -3.80
CA SER A 159 -1.12 1.36 -4.91
C SER A 159 0.35 0.93 -4.85
N ALA A 160 1.31 1.86 -4.89
CA ALA A 160 2.74 1.58 -4.75
C ALA A 160 3.07 0.72 -3.52
N GLY A 161 2.42 0.99 -2.37
CA GLY A 161 2.60 0.18 -1.16
C GLY A 161 2.13 -1.27 -1.32
N GLY A 162 1.10 -1.50 -2.13
CA GLY A 162 0.67 -2.86 -2.47
C GLY A 162 1.71 -3.62 -3.31
N THR A 163 2.41 -2.93 -4.22
CA THR A 163 3.57 -3.49 -4.95
C THR A 163 4.67 -3.93 -3.99
N LEU A 164 5.06 -3.02 -3.09
CA LEU A 164 6.13 -3.30 -2.12
C LEU A 164 5.73 -4.42 -1.13
N ALA A 165 4.45 -4.47 -0.72
CA ALA A 165 3.92 -5.54 0.11
C ALA A 165 4.01 -6.91 -0.58
N MET A 166 3.66 -6.99 -1.87
CA MET A 166 3.78 -8.22 -2.65
C MET A 166 5.23 -8.60 -2.90
N ASN A 167 6.12 -7.64 -3.21
CA ASN A 167 7.55 -7.91 -3.36
C ASN A 167 8.15 -8.49 -2.08
N LEU A 168 7.84 -7.91 -0.91
CA LEU A 168 8.24 -8.46 0.39
C LEU A 168 7.71 -9.88 0.60
N ALA A 169 6.46 -10.14 0.19
CA ALA A 169 5.81 -11.42 0.41
C ALA A 169 6.37 -12.55 -0.47
N TYR A 170 6.73 -12.25 -1.71
CA TYR A 170 7.12 -13.27 -2.69
C TYR A 170 8.64 -13.51 -2.77
N ASN A 171 9.47 -12.60 -2.27
CA ASN A 171 10.94 -12.78 -2.24
C ASN A 171 11.42 -13.80 -1.20
N GLY A 172 10.59 -14.18 -0.23
CA GLY A 172 10.86 -15.29 0.69
C GLY A 172 11.93 -15.06 1.78
N ASN A 173 12.54 -13.88 1.86
CA ASN A 173 13.71 -13.61 2.72
C ASN A 173 13.42 -12.77 3.97
N SER A 174 12.15 -12.60 4.35
CA SER A 174 11.79 -11.74 5.47
C SER A 174 12.19 -12.31 6.85
N ALA A 175 12.61 -11.42 7.76
CA ALA A 175 12.95 -11.76 9.14
C ALA A 175 11.77 -12.33 9.96
N ILE A 176 10.54 -11.99 9.58
CA ILE A 176 9.29 -12.58 10.09
C ILE A 176 8.65 -13.36 8.95
N PRO A 177 8.28 -14.64 9.14
CA PRO A 177 7.62 -15.42 8.09
C PRO A 177 6.36 -14.76 7.58
N VAL A 178 6.27 -14.52 6.26
CA VAL A 178 5.04 -14.02 5.64
C VAL A 178 4.06 -15.18 5.51
N LYS A 179 2.82 -14.99 5.93
CA LYS A 179 1.77 -16.02 5.91
C LYS A 179 0.76 -15.80 4.77
N PHE A 180 0.49 -14.57 4.44
CA PHE A 180 -0.32 -14.13 3.29
C PHE A 180 -0.04 -12.65 3.00
N VAL A 181 -0.54 -12.14 1.88
CA VAL A 181 -0.46 -10.73 1.51
C VAL A 181 -1.80 -10.21 1.05
N PHE A 182 -2.12 -8.93 1.30
CA PHE A 182 -3.33 -8.33 0.76
C PHE A 182 -3.09 -6.89 0.29
N GLN A 183 -3.74 -6.50 -0.83
CA GLN A 183 -3.49 -5.21 -1.44
C GLN A 183 -4.71 -4.64 -2.19
N LEU A 184 -4.74 -3.31 -2.33
CA LEU A 184 -5.70 -2.58 -3.15
C LEU A 184 -4.98 -1.81 -4.25
N ALA A 185 -5.42 -2.01 -5.50
CA ALA A 185 -5.01 -1.23 -6.68
C ALA A 185 -3.50 -1.15 -6.93
N ALA A 186 -2.74 -2.21 -6.65
CA ALA A 186 -1.30 -2.20 -6.82
C ALA A 186 -0.87 -2.32 -8.28
N PRO A 187 0.16 -1.58 -8.74
CA PRO A 187 0.97 -1.94 -9.90
C PRO A 187 1.61 -3.32 -9.72
N THR A 188 1.59 -4.14 -10.77
CA THR A 188 2.08 -5.53 -10.69
C THR A 188 3.07 -5.90 -11.79
N TYR A 189 3.12 -5.09 -12.86
CA TYR A 189 4.01 -5.31 -14.00
C TYR A 189 4.52 -3.97 -14.55
N PHE A 190 5.82 -3.76 -14.54
CA PHE A 190 6.47 -2.49 -14.85
C PHE A 190 7.07 -2.42 -16.26
N ALA A 191 6.50 -3.13 -17.25
CA ALA A 191 6.88 -2.90 -18.63
C ALA A 191 6.47 -1.47 -19.06
N PRO A 192 7.37 -0.67 -19.66
CA PRO A 192 7.11 0.74 -19.96
C PRO A 192 5.89 0.99 -20.83
N SER A 193 5.58 0.06 -21.74
CA SER A 193 4.38 0.13 -22.59
C SER A 193 3.08 0.25 -21.80
N GLU A 194 3.02 -0.31 -20.60
CA GLU A 194 1.86 -0.23 -19.69
C GLU A 194 1.73 1.13 -19.02
N TRP A 195 2.82 1.89 -18.91
CA TRP A 195 2.93 3.12 -18.13
C TRP A 195 3.10 4.38 -18.98
N SER A 196 2.69 4.33 -20.25
CA SER A 196 2.85 5.44 -21.20
C SER A 196 2.22 6.76 -20.73
N LEU A 197 1.16 6.72 -19.89
CA LEU A 197 0.56 7.90 -19.30
C LEU A 197 1.42 8.47 -18.18
N LEU A 198 1.93 7.62 -17.29
CA LEU A 198 2.86 8.00 -16.22
C LEU A 198 4.13 8.62 -16.80
N MET A 199 4.73 7.98 -17.79
CA MET A 199 5.91 8.49 -18.49
C MET A 199 5.68 9.91 -19.04
N LYS A 200 4.50 10.19 -19.63
CA LYS A 200 4.15 11.53 -20.10
C LYS A 200 3.97 12.54 -18.96
N VAL A 201 3.37 12.12 -17.85
CA VAL A 201 3.17 12.99 -16.67
C VAL A 201 4.52 13.35 -16.05
N ASP A 202 5.41 12.39 -15.91
CA ASP A 202 6.73 12.57 -15.32
C ASP A 202 7.77 13.09 -16.32
N ARG A 203 7.34 13.35 -17.57
CA ARG A 203 8.20 13.86 -18.67
C ARG A 203 9.40 12.98 -18.96
N LEU A 204 9.21 11.67 -18.92
CA LEU A 204 10.23 10.69 -19.30
C LEU A 204 10.25 10.54 -20.81
N ASP A 205 11.43 10.73 -21.40
CA ASP A 205 11.60 10.74 -22.85
C ASP A 205 11.91 9.35 -23.42
N SER A 206 12.28 8.38 -22.57
CA SER A 206 12.61 7.03 -23.00
C SER A 206 12.20 5.95 -21.99
N GLU A 207 12.16 4.71 -22.44
CA GLU A 207 11.93 3.53 -21.60
C GLU A 207 13.10 3.29 -20.63
N GLU A 208 14.33 3.63 -21.02
CA GLU A 208 15.50 3.56 -20.16
C GLU A 208 15.35 4.52 -18.97
N GLU A 209 14.87 5.75 -19.21
CA GLU A 209 14.60 6.71 -18.12
C GLU A 209 13.54 6.19 -17.15
N PHE A 210 12.46 5.59 -17.69
CA PHE A 210 11.43 4.97 -16.84
C PHE A 210 12.04 3.86 -15.99
N CYS A 211 12.78 2.97 -16.58
CA CYS A 211 13.37 1.86 -15.85
C CYS A 211 14.44 2.33 -14.85
N LYS A 212 15.23 3.33 -15.20
CA LYS A 212 16.18 3.96 -14.28
C LYS A 212 15.48 4.60 -13.08
N MET A 213 14.33 5.27 -13.30
CA MET A 213 13.51 5.82 -12.24
C MET A 213 13.00 4.71 -11.30
N MET A 214 12.58 3.56 -11.83
CA MET A 214 12.03 2.47 -11.04
C MET A 214 13.12 1.61 -10.36
N THR A 215 14.25 1.40 -11.02
CA THR A 215 15.30 0.48 -10.53
C THR A 215 16.54 1.17 -9.96
N GLY A 216 16.76 2.45 -10.27
CA GLY A 216 17.97 3.18 -9.88
C GLY A 216 19.23 2.77 -10.65
N LYS A 217 19.12 1.89 -11.67
CA LYS A 217 20.25 1.31 -12.38
C LYS A 217 20.39 1.80 -13.82
N GLU A 218 21.63 1.86 -14.33
CA GLU A 218 21.91 1.90 -15.75
C GLU A 218 21.63 0.50 -16.32
N LEU A 219 20.91 0.40 -17.44
CA LEU A 219 20.37 -0.87 -17.89
C LEU A 219 21.19 -1.49 -18.99
N GLU A 220 21.85 -2.60 -18.69
CA GLU A 220 22.37 -3.55 -19.68
C GLU A 220 21.35 -4.64 -20.04
N ASP A 221 20.45 -4.98 -19.10
CA ASP A 221 19.36 -5.94 -19.28
C ASP A 221 18.04 -5.42 -18.69
N TYR A 222 17.36 -4.64 -19.49
CA TYR A 222 16.14 -3.94 -19.16
C TYR A 222 14.99 -4.89 -18.72
N ASP A 223 14.80 -5.97 -19.45
CA ASP A 223 13.73 -6.93 -19.15
C ASP A 223 13.94 -7.65 -17.82
N THR A 224 15.18 -7.96 -17.48
CA THR A 224 15.52 -8.60 -16.20
C THR A 224 15.28 -7.67 -15.02
N GLU A 225 15.72 -6.41 -15.14
CA GLU A 225 15.57 -5.43 -14.07
C GLU A 225 14.09 -5.17 -13.75
N ILE A 226 13.25 -5.00 -14.78
CA ILE A 226 11.80 -4.82 -14.60
C ILE A 226 11.16 -6.04 -13.97
N ARG A 227 11.54 -7.25 -14.37
CA ARG A 227 11.00 -8.49 -13.85
C ARG A 227 11.27 -8.65 -12.37
N ASN A 228 12.44 -8.24 -11.89
CA ASN A 228 12.84 -8.33 -10.49
C ASN A 228 12.05 -7.40 -9.55
N ILE A 229 11.39 -6.36 -10.08
CA ILE A 229 10.59 -5.42 -9.29
C ILE A 229 9.08 -5.58 -9.52
N SER A 230 8.66 -6.43 -10.46
CA SER A 230 7.26 -6.64 -10.86
C SER A 230 6.65 -7.83 -10.13
N PRO A 231 5.70 -7.65 -9.21
CA PRO A 231 5.07 -8.77 -8.48
C PRO A 231 4.60 -9.90 -9.38
N ALA A 232 3.96 -9.60 -10.52
CA ALA A 232 3.48 -10.62 -11.47
C ALA A 232 4.60 -11.47 -12.11
N CYS A 233 5.86 -10.99 -12.06
CA CYS A 233 7.03 -11.74 -12.52
C CYS A 233 7.76 -12.48 -11.40
N ILE A 234 7.62 -12.01 -10.14
CA ILE A 234 8.26 -12.59 -8.96
C ILE A 234 7.45 -13.79 -8.44
N VAL A 235 6.13 -13.77 -8.63
CA VAL A 235 5.24 -14.89 -8.23
C VAL A 235 5.78 -16.22 -8.75
N ASN A 236 5.78 -17.22 -7.88
CA ASN A 236 6.19 -18.60 -8.14
C ASN A 236 5.36 -19.57 -7.28
N GLU A 237 5.57 -20.87 -7.42
CA GLU A 237 4.82 -21.94 -6.71
C GLU A 237 4.92 -21.89 -5.18
N ASP A 238 5.96 -21.24 -4.62
CA ASP A 238 6.16 -21.07 -3.17
C ASP A 238 5.55 -19.76 -2.65
N SER A 239 4.93 -18.94 -3.51
CA SER A 239 4.34 -17.67 -3.11
C SER A 239 3.14 -17.85 -2.19
N VAL A 240 3.04 -16.98 -1.20
CA VAL A 240 1.98 -17.06 -0.18
C VAL A 240 0.60 -16.68 -0.74
N PRO A 241 -0.50 -17.16 -0.11
CA PRO A 241 -1.86 -16.79 -0.48
C PRO A 241 -2.08 -15.28 -0.51
N SER A 242 -2.91 -14.82 -1.44
CA SER A 242 -3.05 -13.39 -1.74
C SER A 242 -4.50 -12.95 -1.82
N LEU A 243 -4.83 -11.78 -1.21
CA LEU A 243 -6.11 -11.11 -1.38
C LEU A 243 -5.90 -9.81 -2.13
N ILE A 244 -6.56 -9.66 -3.28
CA ILE A 244 -6.36 -8.51 -4.16
C ILE A 244 -7.68 -7.79 -4.45
N GLY A 245 -7.63 -6.46 -4.56
CA GLY A 245 -8.79 -5.65 -4.90
C GLY A 245 -8.46 -4.55 -5.92
N TYR A 246 -9.34 -4.35 -6.92
CA TYR A 246 -9.17 -3.33 -7.95
C TYR A 246 -10.47 -2.64 -8.30
N GLY A 247 -10.40 -1.31 -8.51
CA GLY A 247 -11.49 -0.51 -9.03
C GLY A 247 -11.61 -0.61 -10.54
N LEU A 248 -12.82 -0.83 -11.08
CA LEU A 248 -13.02 -0.94 -12.54
C LEU A 248 -12.88 0.41 -13.27
N ILE A 249 -12.95 1.53 -12.55
CA ILE A 249 -12.83 2.89 -13.10
C ILE A 249 -11.50 3.51 -12.67
N ASP A 250 -10.50 2.68 -12.43
CA ASP A 250 -9.16 3.15 -12.07
C ASP A 250 -8.46 3.75 -13.30
N HIS A 251 -8.03 5.01 -13.18
CA HIS A 251 -7.30 5.75 -14.20
C HIS A 251 -5.83 6.00 -13.82
N CYS A 252 -5.43 5.57 -12.62
CA CYS A 252 -4.05 5.68 -12.15
C CYS A 252 -3.27 4.40 -12.44
N VAL A 253 -3.85 3.25 -12.09
CA VAL A 253 -3.29 1.93 -12.34
C VAL A 253 -4.10 1.24 -13.43
N PRO A 254 -3.49 0.90 -14.59
CA PRO A 254 -4.20 0.23 -15.67
C PRO A 254 -4.84 -1.09 -15.23
N LEU A 255 -6.04 -1.38 -15.73
CA LEU A 255 -6.74 -2.64 -15.38
C LEU A 255 -6.00 -3.89 -15.84
N SER A 256 -5.09 -3.79 -16.80
CA SER A 256 -4.18 -4.87 -17.21
C SER A 256 -3.37 -5.42 -16.05
N GLN A 257 -3.06 -4.58 -15.06
CA GLN A 257 -2.22 -4.94 -13.92
C GLN A 257 -2.81 -6.11 -13.10
N LYS A 258 -4.12 -6.11 -12.88
CA LYS A 258 -4.78 -7.24 -12.19
C LYS A 258 -4.72 -8.54 -13.00
N TYR A 259 -4.81 -8.43 -14.33
CA TYR A 259 -4.80 -9.62 -15.18
C TYR A 259 -3.41 -10.26 -15.24
N TYR A 260 -2.33 -9.47 -15.34
CA TYR A 260 -0.97 -10.00 -15.24
C TYR A 260 -0.73 -10.76 -13.94
N LEU A 261 -1.23 -10.21 -12.83
CA LEU A 261 -1.08 -10.84 -11.53
C LEU A 261 -1.91 -12.12 -11.41
N MET A 262 -3.18 -12.09 -11.84
CA MET A 262 -4.06 -13.26 -11.80
C MET A 262 -3.54 -14.40 -12.71
N GLU A 263 -3.04 -14.05 -13.91
CA GLU A 263 -2.41 -15.03 -14.81
C GLU A 263 -1.16 -15.67 -14.17
N ALA A 264 -0.37 -14.88 -13.42
CA ALA A 264 0.78 -15.40 -12.69
C ALA A 264 0.35 -16.35 -11.56
N TYR A 265 -0.68 -16.00 -10.79
CA TYR A 265 -1.22 -16.89 -9.76
C TYR A 265 -1.76 -18.21 -10.35
N ASP A 266 -2.53 -18.13 -11.44
CA ASP A 266 -3.10 -19.31 -12.12
C ASP A 266 -1.98 -20.20 -12.71
N ARG A 267 -0.93 -19.60 -13.28
CA ARG A 267 0.23 -20.32 -13.82
C ARG A 267 0.97 -21.13 -12.76
N ASP A 268 1.16 -20.53 -11.58
CA ASP A 268 1.99 -21.09 -10.51
C ASP A 268 1.15 -21.74 -9.39
N ASN A 269 -0.17 -21.88 -9.59
CA ASN A 269 -1.14 -22.43 -8.64
C ASN A 269 -1.12 -21.74 -7.26
N VAL A 270 -0.87 -20.44 -7.23
CA VAL A 270 -0.94 -19.64 -5.99
C VAL A 270 -2.40 -19.38 -5.65
N MET A 271 -2.78 -19.62 -4.40
CA MET A 271 -4.13 -19.36 -3.92
C MET A 271 -4.39 -17.87 -3.81
N TYR A 272 -5.49 -17.38 -4.39
CA TYR A 272 -5.88 -15.98 -4.26
C TYR A 272 -7.40 -15.79 -4.27
N ASP A 273 -7.83 -14.68 -3.66
CA ASP A 273 -9.18 -14.12 -3.80
C ASP A 273 -9.09 -12.73 -4.42
N TYR A 274 -10.02 -12.43 -5.34
CA TYR A 274 -10.15 -11.14 -6.00
C TYR A 274 -11.48 -10.48 -5.64
N ILE A 275 -11.43 -9.25 -5.15
CA ILE A 275 -12.61 -8.41 -4.89
C ILE A 275 -12.64 -7.26 -5.88
N GLU A 276 -13.72 -7.20 -6.65
CA GLU A 276 -13.96 -6.17 -7.65
C GLU A 276 -14.71 -4.99 -7.04
N PHE A 277 -14.28 -3.77 -7.38
CA PHE A 277 -14.92 -2.51 -6.98
C PHE A 277 -15.52 -1.85 -8.24
N PRO A 278 -16.75 -2.20 -8.63
CA PRO A 278 -17.27 -1.88 -9.95
C PRO A 278 -17.58 -0.40 -10.20
N LYS A 279 -17.78 0.39 -9.15
CA LYS A 279 -18.11 1.83 -9.22
C LYS A 279 -16.97 2.72 -8.77
N SER A 280 -15.83 2.13 -8.41
CA SER A 280 -14.71 2.85 -7.82
C SER A 280 -13.57 3.06 -8.80
N ASN A 281 -12.94 4.21 -8.63
CA ASN A 281 -11.63 4.55 -9.16
C ASN A 281 -10.52 4.05 -8.22
N HIS A 282 -9.30 4.58 -8.38
CA HIS A 282 -8.11 4.22 -7.59
C HIS A 282 -8.30 4.27 -6.06
N GLY A 283 -9.12 5.20 -5.54
CA GLY A 283 -9.35 5.40 -4.11
C GLY A 283 -10.44 4.54 -3.48
N MET A 284 -11.10 3.64 -4.21
CA MET A 284 -12.18 2.77 -3.73
C MET A 284 -13.38 3.51 -3.08
N TYR A 285 -13.62 4.78 -3.45
CA TYR A 285 -14.55 5.67 -2.74
C TYR A 285 -16.04 5.34 -2.89
N ASN A 286 -16.42 4.61 -3.95
CA ASN A 286 -17.81 4.44 -4.32
C ASN A 286 -18.41 3.07 -3.96
N ASP A 287 -17.58 2.11 -3.55
CA ASP A 287 -17.99 0.75 -3.19
C ASP A 287 -17.59 0.42 -1.74
N LEU A 288 -18.18 1.14 -0.77
CA LEU A 288 -17.86 0.94 0.64
C LEU A 288 -18.28 -0.45 1.15
N ASP A 289 -19.32 -1.04 0.58
CA ASP A 289 -19.73 -2.42 0.82
C ASP A 289 -18.64 -3.42 0.37
N LYS A 290 -18.01 -3.17 -0.76
CA LYS A 290 -16.88 -3.98 -1.24
C LYS A 290 -15.60 -3.76 -0.43
N LEU A 291 -15.38 -2.55 0.07
CA LEU A 291 -14.27 -2.30 0.98
C LEU A 291 -14.49 -3.03 2.32
N GLN A 292 -15.71 -3.06 2.84
CA GLN A 292 -16.02 -3.86 4.02
C GLN A 292 -15.82 -5.37 3.76
N GLU A 293 -16.28 -5.87 2.61
CA GLU A 293 -16.05 -7.25 2.18
C GLU A 293 -14.55 -7.58 2.12
N PHE A 294 -13.73 -6.67 1.60
CA PHE A 294 -12.28 -6.82 1.54
C PHE A 294 -11.66 -6.89 2.94
N LEU A 295 -12.08 -6.01 3.86
CA LEU A 295 -11.62 -6.04 5.25
C LEU A 295 -12.02 -7.32 5.97
N ASP A 296 -13.26 -7.75 5.81
CA ASP A 296 -13.76 -9.00 6.42
C ASP A 296 -13.00 -10.21 5.86
N LYS A 297 -12.76 -10.24 4.55
CA LYS A 297 -11.99 -11.30 3.89
C LYS A 297 -10.53 -11.34 4.36
N SER A 298 -9.90 -10.18 4.57
CA SER A 298 -8.53 -10.12 5.12
C SER A 298 -8.45 -10.70 6.54
N LEU A 299 -9.51 -10.51 7.35
CA LEU A 299 -9.61 -11.13 8.68
C LEU A 299 -9.91 -12.64 8.61
N GLU A 300 -10.63 -13.11 7.58
CA GLU A 300 -10.76 -14.55 7.31
C GLU A 300 -9.40 -15.17 6.96
N TYR A 301 -8.61 -14.52 6.10
CA TYR A 301 -7.24 -14.94 5.79
C TYR A 301 -6.38 -14.98 7.06
N ALA A 302 -6.45 -13.96 7.90
CA ALA A 302 -5.71 -13.95 9.16
C ALA A 302 -6.10 -15.14 10.06
N LYS A 303 -7.38 -15.50 10.17
CA LYS A 303 -7.82 -16.67 10.94
C LYS A 303 -7.35 -18.00 10.35
N VAL A 304 -7.20 -18.09 9.03
CA VAL A 304 -6.76 -19.32 8.36
C VAL A 304 -5.25 -19.47 8.38
N TYR A 305 -4.51 -18.39 8.11
CA TYR A 305 -3.07 -18.47 7.87
C TYR A 305 -2.20 -18.05 9.05
N PHE A 306 -2.73 -17.29 10.01
CA PHE A 306 -2.06 -17.01 11.27
C PHE A 306 -2.28 -18.17 12.23
N THR A 307 -1.58 -19.24 11.98
CA THR A 307 -1.57 -20.45 12.79
C THR A 307 -0.14 -20.82 13.15
N ASP A 308 0.04 -21.48 14.30
CA ASP A 308 1.31 -22.00 14.79
C ASP A 308 1.89 -23.09 13.89
#